data_5f3c0f7dd3e5e316b4933a2b91dcd2c2
#
_entry.id   5f3c0f7dd3e5e316b4933a2b91dcd2c2
#
_cell.length_a   1.000
_cell.length_b   1.000
_cell.length_c   1.000
_cell.angle_alpha   90.00
_cell.angle_beta   90.00
_cell.angle_gamma   90.00
#
_symmetry.space_group_name_H-M   'P 1'
#
loop_
_entity.id
_entity.type
_entity.pdbx_description
1 polymer ?
#
loop_
_entity_poly.entity_id
_entity_poly.type
_entity_poly.pdbx_seq_one_letter_code
_entity_poly.pdbx_strand_id
1 'polypeptide(L)'
;YEVVSQDIILIDFMSRDMCEKMISLAEEKQFHIMEGDKVPSQDLRLREIGLWKSLEEHWMKTVYDIVWNYWNPCHLYGLRDAFIIKYEMDKQRSLRLHNDASLVTGSVKLNDDYEGGLLEFPRQGISNKDVPVGKCLLFPGQVTHAHTSTELQSGVKYSLTIWSSRYESDRN
;
A
#
# COMPACT_ATOMS: atom_id res chain seq x y z
N TYR A 1 3.79 16.63 -5.25
CA TYR A 1 3.65 15.87 -4.00
C TYR A 1 3.53 16.79 -2.78
N GLU A 2 2.97 16.30 -1.73
CA GLU A 2 2.81 16.99 -0.45
C GLU A 2 3.45 16.18 0.68
N VAL A 3 4.28 16.83 1.50
CA VAL A 3 4.84 16.21 2.72
C VAL A 3 3.81 16.40 3.85
N VAL A 4 3.13 15.32 4.22
CA VAL A 4 2.04 15.37 5.21
C VAL A 4 2.51 15.13 6.64
N SER A 5 3.66 14.51 6.81
CA SER A 5 4.35 14.32 8.09
C SER A 5 5.81 14.01 7.82
N GLN A 6 6.63 13.82 8.87
CA GLN A 6 8.03 13.44 8.72
C GLN A 6 8.16 12.16 7.90
N ASP A 7 8.80 12.27 6.74
CA ASP A 7 9.04 11.17 5.80
C ASP A 7 7.76 10.44 5.34
N ILE A 8 6.61 11.13 5.35
CA ILE A 8 5.37 10.63 4.74
C ILE A 8 4.92 11.63 3.68
N ILE A 9 4.81 11.15 2.44
CA ILE A 9 4.52 11.94 1.25
C ILE A 9 3.20 11.48 0.65
N LEU A 10 2.33 12.42 0.34
CA LEU A 10 1.08 12.19 -0.38
C LEU A 10 1.24 12.56 -1.86
N ILE A 11 0.84 11.66 -2.74
CA ILE A 11 0.88 11.87 -4.19
C ILE A 11 -0.44 11.47 -4.85
N ASP A 12 -0.74 12.08 -6.00
CA ASP A 12 -1.71 11.56 -6.95
C ASP A 12 -1.12 10.30 -7.59
N PHE A 13 -1.87 9.20 -7.60
CA PHE A 13 -1.33 7.94 -8.09
C PHE A 13 -2.22 7.26 -9.13
N MET A 14 -3.53 7.15 -8.86
CA MET A 14 -4.47 6.60 -9.83
C MET A 14 -5.85 7.24 -9.72
N SER A 15 -6.62 7.17 -10.79
CA SER A 15 -8.00 7.66 -10.81
C SER A 15 -8.92 6.74 -9.99
N ARG A 16 -10.07 7.28 -9.57
CA ARG A 16 -11.13 6.49 -8.92
C ARG A 16 -11.60 5.33 -9.82
N ASP A 17 -11.78 5.59 -11.12
CA ASP A 17 -12.18 4.56 -12.09
C ASP A 17 -11.17 3.41 -12.16
N MET A 18 -9.87 3.71 -12.07
CA MET A 18 -8.84 2.68 -12.03
C MET A 18 -8.88 1.89 -10.72
N CYS A 19 -9.14 2.55 -9.60
CA CYS A 19 -9.34 1.86 -8.30
C CYS A 19 -10.52 0.89 -8.37
N GLU A 20 -11.66 1.31 -8.92
CA GLU A 20 -12.84 0.47 -9.10
C GLU A 20 -12.58 -0.72 -10.02
N LYS A 21 -11.88 -0.51 -11.14
CA LYS A 21 -11.47 -1.60 -12.05
C LYS A 21 -10.55 -2.59 -11.36
N MET A 22 -9.61 -2.10 -10.56
CA MET A 22 -8.66 -2.95 -9.83
C MET A 22 -9.40 -3.82 -8.81
N ILE A 23 -10.36 -3.27 -8.06
CA ILE A 23 -11.23 -4.02 -7.15
C ILE A 23 -12.03 -5.07 -7.92
N SER A 24 -12.64 -4.71 -9.03
CA SER A 24 -13.45 -5.65 -9.85
C SER A 24 -12.62 -6.83 -10.35
N LEU A 25 -11.40 -6.58 -10.84
CA LEU A 25 -10.50 -7.64 -11.27
C LEU A 25 -10.05 -8.53 -10.10
N ALA A 26 -9.81 -7.94 -8.94
CA ALA A 26 -9.43 -8.69 -7.74
C ALA A 26 -10.57 -9.59 -7.24
N GLU A 27 -11.82 -9.12 -7.30
CA GLU A 27 -12.99 -9.88 -6.88
C GLU A 27 -13.31 -11.08 -7.80
N GLU A 28 -12.78 -11.11 -9.02
CA GLU A 28 -12.84 -12.30 -9.89
C GLU A 28 -11.90 -13.42 -9.44
N LYS A 29 -11.02 -13.15 -8.51
CA LYS A 29 -10.02 -14.08 -7.95
C LYS A 29 -10.31 -14.38 -6.49
N GLN A 30 -9.62 -15.37 -5.98
CA GLN A 30 -9.68 -15.72 -4.57
C GLN A 30 -8.59 -14.99 -3.78
N PHE A 31 -8.99 -14.26 -2.74
CA PHE A 31 -8.05 -13.70 -1.76
C PHE A 31 -7.54 -14.80 -0.84
N HIS A 32 -6.26 -14.73 -0.47
CA HIS A 32 -5.56 -15.73 0.33
C HIS A 32 -5.02 -15.13 1.61
N ILE A 33 -4.98 -15.95 2.67
CA ILE A 33 -4.18 -15.67 3.87
C ILE A 33 -3.01 -16.65 3.83
N MET A 34 -1.80 -16.12 3.73
CA MET A 34 -0.59 -16.95 3.71
C MET A 34 -0.27 -17.41 5.13
N GLU A 35 -0.49 -18.70 5.40
CA GLU A 35 -0.09 -19.31 6.67
C GLU A 35 1.45 -19.24 6.81
N GLY A 36 1.91 -18.76 7.94
CA GLY A 36 3.34 -18.60 8.22
C GLY A 36 3.90 -17.20 7.97
N ASP A 37 3.15 -16.29 7.37
CA ASP A 37 3.53 -14.88 7.31
C ASP A 37 3.62 -14.29 8.72
N LYS A 38 4.65 -13.45 8.95
CA LYS A 38 4.80 -12.75 10.24
C LYS A 38 3.65 -11.78 10.51
N VAL A 39 3.09 -11.24 9.46
CA VAL A 39 1.94 -10.30 9.49
C VAL A 39 0.92 -10.78 8.46
N PRO A 40 0.12 -11.82 8.79
CA PRO A 40 -0.83 -12.38 7.84
C PRO A 40 -1.87 -11.36 7.42
N SER A 41 -2.12 -11.27 6.11
CA SER A 41 -3.20 -10.47 5.53
C SER A 41 -4.02 -11.27 4.54
N GLN A 42 -5.32 -10.93 4.43
CA GLN A 42 -6.17 -11.46 3.37
C GLN A 42 -5.89 -10.64 2.11
N ASP A 43 -5.04 -11.16 1.24
CA ASP A 43 -4.54 -10.42 0.10
C ASP A 43 -4.55 -11.18 -1.22
N LEU A 44 -4.33 -10.43 -2.30
CA LEU A 44 -4.19 -10.91 -3.67
C LEU A 44 -3.02 -10.19 -4.33
N ARG A 45 -2.06 -10.95 -4.85
CA ARG A 45 -0.90 -10.38 -5.53
C ARG A 45 -1.28 -9.82 -6.90
N LEU A 46 -0.71 -8.67 -7.27
CA LEU A 46 -0.98 -8.02 -8.58
C LEU A 46 -0.57 -8.90 -9.77
N ARG A 47 0.34 -9.84 -9.57
CA ARG A 47 0.72 -10.85 -10.57
C ARG A 47 -0.43 -11.75 -10.96
N GLU A 48 -1.32 -12.07 -10.02
CA GLU A 48 -2.47 -12.97 -10.22
C GLU A 48 -3.56 -12.35 -11.11
N ILE A 49 -3.58 -11.02 -11.21
CA ILE A 49 -4.52 -10.27 -12.07
C ILE A 49 -3.84 -9.59 -13.26
N GLY A 50 -2.58 -9.92 -13.54
CA GLY A 50 -1.85 -9.45 -14.71
C GLY A 50 -1.46 -7.97 -14.69
N LEU A 51 -1.51 -7.29 -13.55
CA LEU A 51 -1.24 -5.85 -13.44
C LEU A 51 0.18 -5.50 -12.97
N TRP A 52 1.02 -6.49 -12.73
CA TRP A 52 2.36 -6.28 -12.18
C TRP A 52 3.21 -5.32 -13.02
N LYS A 53 3.36 -5.62 -14.30
CA LYS A 53 4.25 -4.84 -15.19
C LYS A 53 3.76 -3.40 -15.34
N SER A 54 2.48 -3.22 -15.55
CA SER A 54 1.88 -1.88 -15.68
C SER A 54 2.02 -1.08 -14.39
N LEU A 55 1.86 -1.72 -13.23
CA LEU A 55 2.07 -1.07 -11.95
C LEU A 55 3.54 -0.69 -11.76
N GLU A 56 4.49 -1.58 -12.06
CA GLU A 56 5.93 -1.30 -11.92
C GLU A 56 6.34 -0.12 -12.80
N GLU A 57 5.91 -0.09 -14.05
CA GLU A 57 6.17 1.02 -14.98
C GLU A 57 5.59 2.34 -14.45
N HIS A 58 4.35 2.32 -13.98
CA HIS A 58 3.69 3.50 -13.41
C HIS A 58 4.39 3.97 -12.12
N TRP A 59 4.74 3.04 -11.24
CA TRP A 59 5.47 3.31 -10.01
C TRP A 59 6.81 3.98 -10.29
N MET A 60 7.63 3.39 -11.16
CA MET A 60 8.94 3.94 -11.49
C MET A 60 8.84 5.32 -12.13
N LYS A 61 7.88 5.52 -13.03
CA LYS A 61 7.64 6.82 -13.68
C LYS A 61 7.19 7.91 -12.70
N THR A 62 6.38 7.55 -11.71
CA THR A 62 5.72 8.52 -10.80
C THR A 62 6.56 8.81 -9.56
N VAL A 63 7.26 7.80 -9.03
CA VAL A 63 7.84 7.83 -7.68
C VAL A 63 9.36 7.99 -7.71
N TYR A 64 10.05 7.59 -8.80
CA TYR A 64 11.52 7.59 -8.85
C TYR A 64 12.13 8.96 -8.51
N ASP A 65 11.70 10.02 -9.18
CA ASP A 65 12.25 11.36 -8.99
C ASP A 65 11.93 11.93 -7.59
N ILE A 66 10.76 11.57 -7.04
CA ILE A 66 10.38 11.96 -5.68
C ILE A 66 11.34 11.32 -4.67
N VAL A 67 11.56 10.02 -4.79
CA VAL A 67 12.46 9.28 -3.89
C VAL A 67 13.89 9.80 -3.99
N TRP A 68 14.38 9.99 -5.22
CA TRP A 68 15.73 10.53 -5.44
C TRP A 68 15.91 11.93 -4.85
N ASN A 69 14.95 12.81 -5.03
CA ASN A 69 15.07 14.20 -4.58
C ASN A 69 14.80 14.36 -3.06
N TYR A 70 13.87 13.60 -2.51
CA TYR A 70 13.46 13.73 -1.11
C TYR A 70 14.34 12.92 -0.16
N TRP A 71 14.67 11.68 -0.53
CA TRP A 71 15.52 10.78 0.29
C TRP A 71 16.90 10.53 -0.34
N ASN A 72 17.50 11.53 -0.95
CA ASN A 72 18.82 11.44 -1.59
C ASN A 72 19.89 10.91 -0.59
N PRO A 73 20.71 9.91 -0.96
CA PRO A 73 20.87 9.26 -2.28
C PRO A 73 20.13 7.93 -2.43
N CYS A 74 18.85 7.85 -2.06
CA CYS A 74 18.07 6.64 -2.14
C CYS A 74 17.69 6.32 -3.60
N HIS A 75 18.01 5.11 -4.07
CA HIS A 75 17.65 4.62 -5.40
C HIS A 75 16.47 3.66 -5.35
N LEU A 76 15.52 3.82 -6.28
CA LEU A 76 14.51 2.82 -6.57
C LEU A 76 15.01 1.87 -7.66
N TYR A 77 14.93 0.57 -7.40
CA TYR A 77 15.34 -0.49 -8.32
C TYR A 77 14.15 -1.18 -9.01
N GLY A 78 12.94 -0.92 -8.60
CA GLY A 78 11.71 -1.55 -9.08
C GLY A 78 10.89 -2.10 -7.93
N LEU A 79 9.95 -2.98 -8.24
CA LEU A 79 9.07 -3.58 -7.25
C LEU A 79 9.62 -4.89 -6.70
N ARG A 80 9.49 -5.06 -5.40
CA ARG A 80 9.67 -6.32 -4.69
C ARG A 80 8.35 -7.09 -4.64
N ASP A 81 7.26 -6.45 -4.26
CA ASP A 81 5.92 -7.03 -4.20
C ASP A 81 4.84 -5.96 -4.33
N ALA A 82 3.65 -6.35 -4.73
CA ALA A 82 2.47 -5.50 -4.73
C ALA A 82 1.21 -6.36 -4.59
N PHE A 83 0.31 -5.95 -3.69
CA PHE A 83 -0.87 -6.74 -3.37
C PHE A 83 -2.03 -5.88 -2.88
N ILE A 84 -3.24 -6.35 -3.16
CA ILE A 84 -4.47 -5.77 -2.65
C ILE A 84 -4.83 -6.51 -1.38
N ILE A 85 -5.05 -5.76 -0.29
CA ILE A 85 -5.56 -6.31 0.96
C ILE A 85 -7.04 -6.01 1.05
N LYS A 86 -7.83 -7.04 1.38
CA LYS A 86 -9.27 -6.95 1.61
C LYS A 86 -9.56 -7.13 3.09
N TYR A 87 -10.31 -6.18 3.66
CA TYR A 87 -10.81 -6.26 5.04
C TYR A 87 -12.33 -6.42 5.01
N GLU A 88 -12.84 -7.40 5.76
CA GLU A 88 -14.26 -7.77 5.83
C GLU A 88 -14.68 -8.01 7.27
N MET A 89 -15.93 -7.72 7.59
CA MET A 89 -16.46 -7.81 8.97
C MET A 89 -16.43 -9.22 9.56
N ASP A 90 -16.60 -10.24 8.73
CA ASP A 90 -16.66 -11.66 9.13
C ASP A 90 -15.33 -12.41 8.90
N LYS A 91 -14.30 -11.70 8.47
CA LYS A 91 -12.95 -12.26 8.23
C LYS A 91 -11.89 -11.40 8.89
N GLN A 92 -10.91 -10.93 8.11
CA GLN A 92 -9.88 -10.02 8.63
C GLN A 92 -10.41 -8.60 8.71
N ARG A 93 -10.40 -8.01 9.92
CA ARG A 93 -10.90 -6.65 10.19
C ARG A 93 -9.79 -5.64 10.44
N SER A 94 -8.60 -6.10 10.76
CA SER A 94 -7.46 -5.25 11.15
C SER A 94 -6.13 -5.86 10.73
N LEU A 95 -5.08 -5.07 10.82
CA LEU A 95 -3.71 -5.55 10.65
C LEU A 95 -2.85 -4.95 11.77
N ARG A 96 -2.15 -5.81 12.52
CA ARG A 96 -1.36 -5.40 13.67
C ARG A 96 -0.24 -4.43 13.31
N LEU A 97 0.28 -3.72 14.28
CA LEU A 97 1.45 -2.86 14.13
C LEU A 97 2.65 -3.63 13.59
N HIS A 98 3.24 -3.14 12.50
CA HIS A 98 4.36 -3.79 11.81
C HIS A 98 5.16 -2.77 10.96
N ASN A 99 6.32 -3.20 10.54
CA ASN A 99 7.10 -2.59 9.47
C ASN A 99 7.05 -3.47 8.22
N ASP A 100 7.34 -2.87 7.07
CA ASP A 100 7.33 -3.56 5.78
C ASP A 100 8.73 -4.03 5.36
N ALA A 101 8.80 -5.12 4.61
CA ALA A 101 10.02 -5.57 3.95
C ALA A 101 10.20 -4.84 2.60
N SER A 102 10.25 -3.51 2.67
CA SER A 102 10.28 -2.59 1.53
C SER A 102 11.25 -1.44 1.80
N LEU A 103 11.89 -0.91 0.77
CA LEU A 103 12.68 0.32 0.90
C LEU A 103 11.75 1.51 1.11
N VAL A 104 10.89 1.76 0.13
CA VAL A 104 9.80 2.73 0.18
C VAL A 104 8.51 1.99 -0.08
N THR A 105 7.56 2.12 0.82
CA THR A 105 6.21 1.57 0.68
C THR A 105 5.28 2.62 0.11
N GLY A 106 4.42 2.20 -0.80
CA GLY A 106 3.23 2.95 -1.24
C GLY A 106 1.97 2.29 -0.70
N SER A 107 1.08 3.08 -0.14
CA SER A 107 -0.26 2.65 0.26
C SER A 107 -1.31 3.48 -0.44
N VAL A 108 -2.13 2.84 -1.27
CA VAL A 108 -3.21 3.48 -2.03
C VAL A 108 -4.56 3.09 -1.45
N LYS A 109 -5.37 4.09 -1.12
CA LYS A 109 -6.77 3.89 -0.74
C LYS A 109 -7.58 3.58 -2.01
N LEU A 110 -8.13 2.37 -2.12
CA LEU A 110 -8.89 1.95 -3.31
C LEU A 110 -10.38 2.26 -3.22
N ASN A 111 -10.95 2.35 -2.01
CA ASN A 111 -12.35 2.73 -1.76
C ASN A 111 -12.48 3.51 -0.44
N ASP A 112 -13.64 4.09 -0.22
CA ASP A 112 -13.94 4.91 0.97
C ASP A 112 -15.34 4.65 1.57
N ASP A 113 -16.05 3.65 1.08
CA ASP A 113 -17.39 3.24 1.52
C ASP A 113 -17.34 2.24 2.69
N TYR A 114 -16.57 2.58 3.73
CA TYR A 114 -16.42 1.78 4.96
C TYR A 114 -16.14 2.70 6.16
N GLU A 115 -16.31 2.17 7.37
CA GLU A 115 -15.98 2.83 8.64
C GLU A 115 -14.88 2.09 9.38
N GLY A 116 -14.03 2.82 10.07
CA GLY A 116 -12.83 2.28 10.71
C GLY A 116 -11.75 1.95 9.69
N GLY A 117 -10.94 0.93 9.95
CA GLY A 117 -9.93 0.46 9.01
C GLY A 117 -8.89 1.51 8.60
N LEU A 118 -8.55 2.44 9.49
CA LEU A 118 -7.59 3.48 9.20
C LEU A 118 -6.15 2.95 9.15
N LEU A 119 -5.40 3.38 8.15
CA LEU A 119 -3.94 3.25 8.18
C LEU A 119 -3.40 4.30 9.14
N GLU A 120 -2.81 3.85 10.23
CA GLU A 120 -2.24 4.72 11.27
C GLU A 120 -0.75 4.53 11.42
N PHE A 121 -0.04 5.64 11.64
CA PHE A 121 1.38 5.72 11.98
C PHE A 121 1.51 6.28 13.40
N PRO A 122 1.49 5.43 14.43
CA PRO A 122 1.44 5.90 15.82
C PRO A 122 2.62 6.80 16.21
N ARG A 123 3.81 6.50 15.72
CA ARG A 123 5.01 7.29 16.00
C ARG A 123 4.95 8.70 15.39
N GLN A 124 4.37 8.82 14.20
CA GLN A 124 4.21 10.10 13.49
C GLN A 124 2.93 10.84 13.88
N GLY A 125 2.00 10.16 14.57
CA GLY A 125 0.75 10.74 15.04
C GLY A 125 -0.24 11.09 13.92
N ILE A 126 -0.21 10.36 12.79
CA ILE A 126 -1.12 10.59 11.66
C ILE A 126 -1.85 9.32 11.23
N SER A 127 -2.93 9.50 10.48
CA SER A 127 -3.67 8.45 9.79
C SER A 127 -4.04 8.87 8.37
N ASN A 128 -4.53 7.91 7.59
CA ASN A 128 -5.05 8.17 6.25
C ASN A 128 -6.53 8.53 6.20
N LYS A 129 -7.11 9.00 7.32
CA LYS A 129 -8.55 9.29 7.43
C LYS A 129 -9.04 10.18 6.29
N ASP A 130 -8.36 11.30 6.07
CA ASP A 130 -8.74 12.31 5.09
C ASP A 130 -8.05 12.14 3.72
N VAL A 131 -7.35 11.03 3.51
CA VAL A 131 -6.71 10.73 2.22
C VAL A 131 -7.77 10.28 1.22
N PRO A 132 -7.91 10.96 0.07
CA PRO A 132 -8.87 10.57 -0.97
C PRO A 132 -8.53 9.25 -1.65
N VAL A 133 -9.54 8.60 -2.23
CA VAL A 133 -9.38 7.42 -3.09
C VAL A 133 -8.44 7.73 -4.26
N GLY A 134 -7.53 6.81 -4.55
CA GLY A 134 -6.55 6.93 -5.63
C GLY A 134 -5.26 7.67 -5.26
N LYS A 135 -5.24 8.38 -4.14
CA LYS A 135 -4.00 8.95 -3.58
C LYS A 135 -3.14 7.87 -2.94
N CYS A 136 -1.83 8.05 -3.03
CA CYS A 136 -0.83 7.16 -2.44
C CYS A 136 -0.05 7.87 -1.35
N LEU A 137 0.07 7.24 -0.20
CA LEU A 137 1.05 7.61 0.84
C LEU A 137 2.34 6.84 0.59
N LEU A 138 3.46 7.57 0.47
CA LEU A 138 4.81 7.03 0.38
C LEU A 138 5.51 7.19 1.72
N PHE A 139 6.17 6.14 2.20
CA PHE A 139 6.92 6.17 3.46
C PHE A 139 8.03 5.11 3.48
N PRO A 140 9.08 5.29 4.30
CA PRO A 140 10.10 4.26 4.51
C PRO A 140 9.49 2.97 5.07
N GLY A 141 9.77 1.84 4.44
CA GLY A 141 9.15 0.57 4.83
C GLY A 141 9.72 -0.01 6.13
N GLN A 142 11.02 0.24 6.39
CA GLN A 142 11.74 -0.40 7.49
C GLN A 142 11.93 0.54 8.69
N VAL A 143 11.89 0.00 9.90
CA VAL A 143 12.30 0.58 11.18
C VAL A 143 11.47 1.78 11.67
N THR A 144 11.36 2.86 10.92
CA THR A 144 10.90 4.17 11.44
C THR A 144 9.40 4.40 11.31
N HIS A 145 8.74 3.75 10.36
CA HIS A 145 7.34 3.99 10.02
C HIS A 145 6.49 2.74 10.26
N ALA A 146 6.56 2.20 11.48
CA ALA A 146 5.64 1.16 11.90
C ALA A 146 4.20 1.68 11.79
N HIS A 147 3.33 0.87 11.21
CA HIS A 147 1.95 1.24 10.93
C HIS A 147 1.00 0.06 11.19
N THR A 148 -0.27 0.40 11.34
CA THR A 148 -1.35 -0.56 11.61
C THR A 148 -2.56 -0.23 10.75
N SER A 149 -3.40 -1.20 10.47
CA SER A 149 -4.77 -0.95 10.02
C SER A 149 -5.69 -1.15 11.21
N THR A 150 -6.34 -0.07 11.64
CA THR A 150 -7.30 -0.14 12.76
C THR A 150 -8.47 -1.03 12.39
N GLU A 151 -9.25 -1.42 13.38
CA GLU A 151 -10.35 -2.35 13.19
C GLU A 151 -11.43 -1.76 12.28
N LEU A 152 -11.81 -2.51 11.23
CA LEU A 152 -12.95 -2.21 10.38
C LEU A 152 -14.23 -2.31 11.22
N GLN A 153 -15.11 -1.30 11.13
CA GLN A 153 -16.34 -1.22 11.90
C GLN A 153 -17.58 -1.49 11.05
N SER A 154 -17.52 -1.18 9.78
CA SER A 154 -18.56 -1.51 8.79
C SER A 154 -18.04 -1.44 7.37
N GLY A 155 -18.71 -2.11 6.45
CA GLY A 155 -18.36 -2.13 5.03
C GLY A 155 -17.25 -3.12 4.69
N VAL A 156 -16.65 -2.94 3.52
CA VAL A 156 -15.49 -3.69 3.02
C VAL A 156 -14.42 -2.70 2.58
N LYS A 157 -13.21 -2.89 3.06
CA LYS A 157 -12.07 -2.03 2.71
C LYS A 157 -11.12 -2.74 1.77
N TYR A 158 -10.70 -2.01 0.74
CA TYR A 158 -9.61 -2.42 -0.17
C TYR A 158 -8.47 -1.41 -0.12
N SER A 159 -7.25 -1.90 0.01
CA SER A 159 -6.04 -1.08 -0.11
C SER A 159 -5.02 -1.77 -0.99
N LEU A 160 -4.30 -1.00 -1.80
CA LEU A 160 -3.15 -1.48 -2.56
C LEU A 160 -1.89 -1.14 -1.80
N THR A 161 -1.11 -2.16 -1.47
CA THR A 161 0.22 -2.02 -0.88
C THR A 161 1.26 -2.31 -1.94
N ILE A 162 2.24 -1.41 -2.07
CA ILE A 162 3.31 -1.50 -3.05
C ILE A 162 4.65 -1.49 -2.31
N TRP A 163 5.43 -2.56 -2.45
CA TRP A 163 6.75 -2.68 -1.87
C TRP A 163 7.82 -2.49 -2.94
N SER A 164 8.64 -1.47 -2.78
CA SER A 164 9.83 -1.31 -3.62
C SER A 164 10.95 -2.24 -3.17
N SER A 165 11.82 -2.59 -4.12
CA SER A 165 13.03 -3.36 -3.85
C SER A 165 13.96 -2.59 -2.93
N ARG A 166 14.57 -3.29 -1.97
CA ARG A 166 15.54 -2.70 -1.03
C ARG A 166 16.92 -2.52 -1.66
N TYR A 167 17.22 -3.34 -2.66
CA TYR A 167 18.45 -3.35 -3.45
C TYR A 167 18.17 -4.07 -4.78
N GLU A 168 19.08 -3.99 -5.74
CA GLU A 168 18.86 -4.48 -7.11
C GLU A 168 18.49 -5.97 -7.18
N SER A 169 19.14 -6.83 -6.41
CA SER A 169 18.87 -8.28 -6.38
C SER A 169 17.57 -8.67 -5.62
N ASP A 170 16.90 -7.75 -4.95
CA ASP A 170 15.61 -7.94 -4.25
C ASP A 170 14.40 -7.67 -5.17
N ARG A 171 14.67 -7.33 -6.40
CA ARG A 171 13.69 -7.05 -7.43
C ARG A 171 13.05 -8.33 -7.95
N ASN A 172 11.74 -8.32 -8.12
CA ASN A 172 10.97 -9.47 -8.67
C ASN A 172 10.48 -9.25 -10.10
#